data_e90c09ac87f9393f377bfe9ebd8cb688
#
_entry.id   e90c09ac87f9393f377bfe9ebd8cb688
#
_cell.length_a   1.000
_cell.length_b   1.000
_cell.length_c   1.000
_cell.angle_alpha   90.00
_cell.angle_beta   90.00
_cell.angle_gamma   90.00
#
_symmetry.space_group_name_H-M   'P 1'
#
loop_
_entity.id
_entity.type
_entity.pdbx_description
1 polymer ?
#
loop_
_entity_poly.entity_id
_entity_poly.type
_entity_poly.pdbx_seq_one_letter_code
_entity_poly.pdbx_strand_id
1 'polypeptide(L)'
;MNHKHIRGIWQLIKPSCGYTLIEAIIAIAVCGFGLAMILGLYGMVIKTEIVSKAIFLQSVEINSIADEISLALKDGSTEDQQEAIEVILESKYPDYELAGLRKDSQASLYHLEIIHKGENNLDKLFHIKVFWSQHE
;
A
#
# COMPACT_ATOMS: atom_id res chain seq x y z
N MET A 1 82.33 -1.08 -20.06
CA MET A 1 81.01 -1.56 -20.50
C MET A 1 80.01 -1.36 -19.36
N ASN A 2 78.89 -0.77 -19.64
CA ASN A 2 77.96 -0.02 -18.78
C ASN A 2 77.25 -0.81 -17.69
N HIS A 3 77.50 -0.42 -16.42
CA HIS A 3 76.71 -0.79 -15.26
C HIS A 3 75.79 0.39 -14.83
N LYS A 4 74.85 0.77 -15.66
CA LYS A 4 73.94 1.87 -15.39
C LYS A 4 72.50 1.54 -15.74
N HIS A 5 71.85 0.49 -15.23
CA HIS A 5 70.44 0.34 -15.47
C HIS A 5 69.61 -0.47 -14.43
N ILE A 6 70.05 -0.58 -13.18
CA ILE A 6 69.21 -1.29 -12.17
C ILE A 6 68.95 -0.38 -10.95
N ARG A 7 68.81 0.92 -11.11
CA ARG A 7 68.42 1.81 -9.99
C ARG A 7 67.00 2.36 -10.09
N GLY A 8 66.18 1.88 -11.04
CA GLY A 8 64.88 2.49 -11.31
C GLY A 8 63.65 1.80 -10.72
N ILE A 9 63.75 0.62 -10.13
CA ILE A 9 62.58 -0.19 -9.75
C ILE A 9 62.20 -0.07 -8.27
N TRP A 10 63.12 0.42 -7.42
CA TRP A 10 62.88 0.51 -5.96
C TRP A 10 62.21 1.82 -5.46
N GLN A 11 61.91 2.75 -6.36
CA GLN A 11 61.25 4.01 -5.98
C GLN A 11 59.72 4.00 -6.10
N LEU A 12 59.07 2.90 -6.47
CA LEU A 12 57.62 2.81 -6.64
C LEU A 12 56.89 2.19 -5.46
N ILE A 13 57.60 1.73 -4.43
CA ILE A 13 56.98 1.33 -3.19
C ILE A 13 57.03 2.55 -2.27
N LYS A 14 56.12 3.51 -2.46
CA LYS A 14 55.77 4.47 -1.40
C LYS A 14 55.37 3.67 -0.17
N PRO A 15 55.97 3.89 0.99
CA PRO A 15 55.46 3.31 2.23
C PRO A 15 54.02 3.78 2.35
N SER A 16 53.06 2.84 2.26
CA SER A 16 51.69 3.11 2.62
C SER A 16 51.73 3.63 4.05
N CYS A 17 51.49 4.93 4.23
CA CYS A 17 51.27 5.51 5.56
C CYS A 17 50.25 4.62 6.27
N GLY A 18 50.65 3.93 7.33
CA GLY A 18 49.75 3.13 8.12
C GLY A 18 48.56 4.01 8.56
N TYR A 19 47.38 3.47 8.40
CA TYR A 19 46.16 4.12 8.87
C TYR A 19 46.36 4.59 10.31
N THR A 20 46.14 5.87 10.57
CA THR A 20 46.18 6.41 11.95
C THR A 20 44.98 5.84 12.71
N LEU A 21 45.15 5.64 14.03
CA LEU A 21 44.06 5.16 14.91
C LEU A 21 42.78 5.99 14.70
N ILE A 22 42.93 7.30 14.54
CA ILE A 22 41.83 8.23 14.35
C ILE A 22 41.08 8.00 13.02
N GLU A 23 41.81 7.67 11.99
CA GLU A 23 41.23 7.38 10.66
C GLU A 23 40.38 6.09 10.67
N ALA A 24 40.86 5.08 11.41
CA ALA A 24 40.11 3.86 11.66
C ALA A 24 38.81 4.12 12.43
N ILE A 25 38.88 4.94 13.50
CA ILE A 25 37.71 5.31 14.29
C ILE A 25 36.67 6.07 13.43
N ILE A 26 37.13 7.02 12.61
CA ILE A 26 36.23 7.78 11.72
C ILE A 26 35.61 6.86 10.70
N ALA A 27 36.36 5.95 10.10
CA ALA A 27 35.83 4.98 9.14
C ALA A 27 34.74 4.09 9.73
N ILE A 28 34.96 3.57 10.96
CA ILE A 28 33.97 2.75 11.67
C ILE A 28 32.72 3.57 11.98
N ALA A 29 32.88 4.83 12.45
CA ALA A 29 31.75 5.70 12.75
C ALA A 29 30.91 6.00 11.51
N VAL A 30 31.53 6.31 10.37
CA VAL A 30 30.83 6.57 9.09
C VAL A 30 30.13 5.31 8.59
N CYS A 31 30.77 4.16 8.64
CA CYS A 31 30.16 2.88 8.27
C CYS A 31 28.97 2.55 9.19
N GLY A 32 29.13 2.71 10.49
CA GLY A 32 28.04 2.47 11.46
C GLY A 32 26.83 3.37 11.21
N PHE A 33 27.08 4.66 10.95
CA PHE A 33 26.00 5.61 10.62
C PHE A 33 25.30 5.27 9.30
N GLY A 34 26.07 4.88 8.28
CA GLY A 34 25.53 4.44 7.00
C GLY A 34 24.64 3.20 7.13
N LEU A 35 25.09 2.20 7.89
CA LEU A 35 24.28 1.00 8.17
C LEU A 35 23.02 1.32 8.94
N ALA A 36 23.08 2.21 9.94
CA ALA A 36 21.90 2.62 10.70
C ALA A 36 20.85 3.30 9.80
N MET A 37 21.26 4.15 8.87
CA MET A 37 20.37 4.77 7.89
C MET A 37 19.70 3.72 6.99
N ILE A 38 20.48 2.76 6.47
CA ILE A 38 19.95 1.69 5.60
C ILE A 38 18.91 0.86 6.35
N LEU A 39 19.19 0.46 7.59
CA LEU A 39 18.26 -0.29 8.42
C LEU A 39 16.98 0.50 8.71
N GLY A 40 17.08 1.80 8.93
CA GLY A 40 15.94 2.70 9.08
C GLY A 40 15.06 2.75 7.84
N LEU A 41 15.65 2.83 6.66
CA LEU A 41 14.93 2.77 5.38
C LEU A 41 14.21 1.43 5.17
N TYR A 42 14.86 0.31 5.48
CA TYR A 42 14.23 -1.01 5.40
C TYR A 42 12.99 -1.10 6.30
N GLY A 43 13.07 -0.58 7.52
CA GLY A 43 11.91 -0.54 8.43
C GLY A 43 10.72 0.25 7.84
N MET A 44 11.00 1.38 7.19
CA MET A 44 9.96 2.17 6.50
C MET A 44 9.34 1.41 5.32
N VAL A 45 10.16 0.76 4.49
CA VAL A 45 9.69 -0.01 3.32
C VAL A 45 8.75 -1.12 3.76
N ILE A 46 9.13 -1.92 4.76
CA ILE A 46 8.28 -3.02 5.27
C ILE A 46 6.94 -2.46 5.80
N LYS A 47 6.96 -1.38 6.55
CA LYS A 47 5.73 -0.76 7.07
C LYS A 47 4.84 -0.27 5.93
N THR A 48 5.41 0.36 4.92
CA THR A 48 4.68 0.84 3.74
C THR A 48 4.08 -0.31 2.94
N GLU A 49 4.79 -1.42 2.79
CA GLU A 49 4.30 -2.61 2.09
C GLU A 49 3.08 -3.21 2.79
N ILE A 50 3.13 -3.37 4.12
CA ILE A 50 2.01 -3.90 4.92
C ILE A 50 0.77 -3.01 4.75
N VAL A 51 0.93 -1.69 4.89
CA VAL A 51 -0.18 -0.73 4.75
C VAL A 51 -0.73 -0.73 3.33
N SER A 52 0.14 -0.72 2.31
CA SER A 52 -0.26 -0.75 0.91
C SER A 52 -1.04 -2.02 0.57
N LYS A 53 -0.59 -3.18 1.06
CA LYS A 53 -1.30 -4.44 0.87
C LYS A 53 -2.68 -4.44 1.52
N ALA A 54 -2.80 -3.90 2.74
CA ALA A 54 -4.08 -3.80 3.43
C ALA A 54 -5.07 -2.90 2.65
N ILE A 55 -4.61 -1.74 2.17
CA ILE A 55 -5.43 -0.83 1.36
C ILE A 55 -5.83 -1.50 0.04
N PHE A 56 -4.92 -2.21 -0.62
CA PHE A 56 -5.20 -2.91 -1.86
C PHE A 56 -6.28 -3.99 -1.68
N LEU A 57 -6.15 -4.84 -0.67
CA LEU A 57 -7.14 -5.88 -0.37
C LEU A 57 -8.51 -5.26 -0.07
N GLN A 58 -8.57 -4.21 0.73
CA GLN A 58 -9.81 -3.49 1.03
C GLN A 58 -10.42 -2.87 -0.23
N SER A 59 -9.61 -2.33 -1.14
CA SER A 59 -10.11 -1.79 -2.43
C SER A 59 -10.69 -2.87 -3.33
N VAL A 60 -10.08 -4.05 -3.39
CA VAL A 60 -10.60 -5.20 -4.15
C VAL A 60 -11.94 -5.65 -3.58
N GLU A 61 -12.05 -5.72 -2.27
CA GLU A 61 -13.28 -6.13 -1.58
C GLU A 61 -14.41 -5.14 -1.82
N ILE A 62 -14.17 -3.84 -1.69
CA ILE A 62 -15.14 -2.77 -1.99
C ILE A 62 -15.60 -2.82 -3.45
N ASN A 63 -14.69 -3.06 -4.39
CA ASN A 63 -15.07 -3.21 -5.80
C ASN A 63 -15.94 -4.45 -6.03
N SER A 64 -15.62 -5.56 -5.36
CA SER A 64 -16.44 -6.78 -5.43
C SER A 64 -17.86 -6.55 -4.90
N ILE A 65 -17.99 -5.85 -3.76
CA ILE A 65 -19.28 -5.43 -3.21
C ILE A 65 -20.04 -4.55 -4.22
N ALA A 66 -19.37 -3.56 -4.81
CA ALA A 66 -19.99 -2.68 -5.80
C ALA A 66 -20.51 -3.42 -7.03
N ASP A 67 -19.74 -4.40 -7.54
CA ASP A 67 -20.10 -5.22 -8.69
C ASP A 67 -21.30 -6.11 -8.38
N GLU A 68 -21.34 -6.77 -7.21
CA GLU A 68 -22.47 -7.61 -6.81
C GLU A 68 -23.75 -6.80 -6.59
N ILE A 69 -23.65 -5.64 -5.94
CA ILE A 69 -24.79 -4.73 -5.77
C ILE A 69 -25.27 -4.23 -7.13
N SER A 70 -24.35 -3.86 -8.03
CA SER A 70 -24.69 -3.45 -9.40
C SER A 70 -25.45 -4.53 -10.15
N LEU A 71 -25.07 -5.78 -9.98
CA LEU A 71 -25.75 -6.92 -10.61
C LEU A 71 -27.15 -7.11 -10.00
N ALA A 72 -27.30 -7.07 -8.70
CA ALA A 72 -28.57 -7.20 -8.02
C ALA A 72 -29.56 -6.08 -8.39
N LEU A 73 -29.05 -4.85 -8.56
CA LEU A 73 -29.87 -3.71 -8.99
C LEU A 73 -30.31 -3.81 -10.46
N LYS A 74 -29.56 -4.52 -11.32
CA LYS A 74 -29.94 -4.74 -12.74
C LYS A 74 -31.04 -5.76 -12.91
N ASP A 75 -31.10 -6.79 -12.08
CA ASP A 75 -32.11 -7.85 -12.18
C ASP A 75 -33.54 -7.38 -11.85
N GLY A 76 -33.70 -6.16 -11.34
CA GLY A 76 -34.94 -5.38 -11.33
C GLY A 76 -36.16 -6.00 -10.63
N SER A 77 -36.01 -7.13 -9.92
CA SER A 77 -37.11 -7.93 -9.39
C SER A 77 -37.45 -7.67 -7.94
N THR A 78 -36.79 -6.73 -7.28
CA THR A 78 -37.00 -6.47 -5.85
C THR A 78 -37.64 -5.11 -5.64
N GLU A 79 -38.89 -5.09 -5.15
CA GLU A 79 -39.59 -3.85 -4.77
C GLU A 79 -38.86 -3.11 -3.64
N ASP A 80 -38.01 -3.82 -2.87
CA ASP A 80 -37.17 -3.23 -1.83
C ASP A 80 -35.68 -3.48 -2.13
N GLN A 81 -35.09 -2.57 -2.89
CA GLN A 81 -33.67 -2.61 -3.25
C GLN A 81 -32.72 -2.52 -2.05
N GLN A 82 -33.16 -1.89 -0.97
CA GLN A 82 -32.38 -1.78 0.25
C GLN A 82 -32.27 -3.14 0.94
N GLU A 83 -33.37 -3.89 1.05
CA GLU A 83 -33.38 -5.23 1.65
C GLU A 83 -32.50 -6.20 0.85
N ALA A 84 -32.51 -6.12 -0.48
CA ALA A 84 -31.64 -6.93 -1.33
C ALA A 84 -30.15 -6.65 -1.10
N ILE A 85 -29.79 -5.39 -0.92
CA ILE A 85 -28.39 -4.99 -0.62
C ILE A 85 -27.98 -5.46 0.78
N GLU A 86 -28.84 -5.29 1.78
CA GLU A 86 -28.59 -5.74 3.15
C GLU A 86 -28.38 -7.26 3.21
N VAL A 87 -29.20 -8.05 2.52
CA VAL A 87 -29.05 -9.52 2.42
C VAL A 87 -27.70 -9.91 1.79
N ILE A 88 -27.26 -9.20 0.75
CA ILE A 88 -25.95 -9.47 0.12
C ILE A 88 -24.81 -9.17 1.11
N LEU A 89 -24.89 -8.04 1.80
CA LEU A 89 -23.86 -7.66 2.78
C LEU A 89 -23.81 -8.65 3.94
N GLU A 90 -24.94 -8.97 4.56
CA GLU A 90 -24.98 -9.90 5.68
C GLU A 90 -24.50 -11.32 5.31
N SER A 91 -24.84 -11.81 4.10
CA SER A 91 -24.50 -13.17 3.69
C SER A 91 -23.05 -13.35 3.26
N LYS A 92 -22.45 -12.34 2.62
CA LYS A 92 -21.12 -12.46 2.00
C LYS A 92 -20.05 -11.56 2.61
N TYR A 93 -20.46 -10.44 3.20
CA TYR A 93 -19.57 -9.41 3.72
C TYR A 93 -19.97 -8.97 5.13
N PRO A 94 -19.88 -9.86 6.14
CA PRO A 94 -20.40 -9.61 7.48
C PRO A 94 -19.73 -8.44 8.21
N ASP A 95 -18.55 -8.01 7.76
CA ASP A 95 -17.83 -6.87 8.30
C ASP A 95 -18.31 -5.52 7.75
N TYR A 96 -19.28 -5.55 6.81
CA TYR A 96 -19.83 -4.36 6.18
C TYR A 96 -21.32 -4.20 6.47
N GLU A 97 -21.74 -2.97 6.74
CA GLU A 97 -23.14 -2.59 6.93
C GLU A 97 -23.55 -1.46 5.99
N LEU A 98 -24.80 -1.50 5.53
CA LEU A 98 -25.37 -0.41 4.75
C LEU A 98 -25.78 0.72 5.70
N ALA A 99 -25.14 1.89 5.58
CA ALA A 99 -25.46 3.08 6.35
C ALA A 99 -26.49 3.96 5.65
N GLY A 100 -26.53 3.94 4.33
CA GLY A 100 -27.48 4.74 3.55
C GLY A 100 -27.52 4.38 2.08
N LEU A 101 -28.70 4.55 1.50
CA LEU A 101 -28.95 4.39 0.06
C LEU A 101 -29.67 5.64 -0.44
N ARG A 102 -29.10 6.31 -1.43
CA ARG A 102 -29.71 7.46 -2.11
C ARG A 102 -29.75 7.22 -3.62
N LYS A 103 -30.94 7.35 -4.20
CA LYS A 103 -31.11 7.31 -5.64
C LYS A 103 -31.03 8.71 -6.24
N ASP A 104 -30.17 8.92 -7.22
CA ASP A 104 -30.15 10.11 -8.04
C ASP A 104 -30.86 9.82 -9.38
N SER A 105 -32.09 10.33 -9.50
CA SER A 105 -32.93 10.09 -10.68
C SER A 105 -32.42 10.83 -11.91
N GLN A 106 -31.64 11.88 -11.77
CA GLN A 106 -31.11 12.66 -12.90
C GLN A 106 -29.88 12.00 -13.51
N ALA A 107 -29.05 11.36 -12.70
CA ALA A 107 -27.79 10.75 -13.13
C ALA A 107 -27.89 9.23 -13.36
N SER A 108 -29.04 8.59 -13.16
CA SER A 108 -29.19 7.13 -13.16
C SER A 108 -28.15 6.46 -12.26
N LEU A 109 -28.01 6.98 -11.03
CA LEU A 109 -26.95 6.63 -10.10
C LEU A 109 -27.53 6.31 -8.72
N TYR A 110 -27.01 5.25 -8.10
CA TYR A 110 -27.19 4.99 -6.69
C TYR A 110 -25.94 5.42 -5.92
N HIS A 111 -26.15 6.19 -4.86
CA HIS A 111 -25.11 6.49 -3.86
C HIS A 111 -25.33 5.58 -2.68
N LEU A 112 -24.38 4.72 -2.41
CA LEU A 112 -24.37 3.84 -1.26
C LEU A 112 -23.32 4.33 -0.26
N GLU A 113 -23.72 4.32 1.00
CA GLU A 113 -22.83 4.55 2.13
C GLU A 113 -22.70 3.23 2.89
N ILE A 114 -21.50 2.67 2.91
CA ILE A 114 -21.21 1.38 3.55
C ILE A 114 -20.21 1.62 4.66
N ILE A 115 -20.47 1.09 5.84
CA ILE A 115 -19.57 1.14 6.99
C ILE A 115 -18.88 -0.20 7.11
N HIS A 116 -17.54 -0.19 7.14
CA HIS A 116 -16.73 -1.33 7.53
C HIS A 116 -16.48 -1.28 9.03
N LYS A 117 -16.88 -2.33 9.74
CA LYS A 117 -16.64 -2.50 11.17
C LYS A 117 -15.20 -2.87 11.42
N GLY A 118 -14.40 -1.94 11.93
CA GLY A 118 -12.99 -2.18 12.25
C GLY A 118 -12.82 -2.86 13.62
N GLU A 119 -11.79 -3.69 13.75
CA GLU A 119 -11.43 -4.41 14.99
C GLU A 119 -11.25 -3.52 16.24
N ASN A 120 -11.05 -2.22 16.08
CA ASN A 120 -10.77 -1.27 17.17
C ASN A 120 -11.78 -0.13 17.29
N ASN A 121 -13.04 -0.34 16.96
CA ASN A 121 -14.08 0.73 16.93
C ASN A 121 -13.71 1.90 15.99
N LEU A 122 -12.85 1.68 15.02
CA LEU A 122 -12.51 2.62 13.97
C LEU A 122 -13.32 2.25 12.72
N ASP A 123 -14.61 2.57 12.78
CA ASP A 123 -15.50 2.36 11.64
C ASP A 123 -15.08 3.25 10.47
N LYS A 124 -14.95 2.65 9.31
CA LYS A 124 -14.60 3.36 8.07
C LYS A 124 -15.83 3.47 7.18
N LEU A 125 -16.18 4.69 6.82
CA LEU A 125 -17.28 4.97 5.90
C LEU A 125 -16.77 5.01 4.46
N PHE A 126 -17.40 4.24 3.59
CA PHE A 126 -17.14 4.20 2.15
C PHE A 126 -18.34 4.72 1.38
N HIS A 127 -18.07 5.60 0.42
CA HIS A 127 -19.08 6.09 -0.51
C HIS A 127 -18.90 5.40 -1.87
N ILE A 128 -19.87 4.57 -2.25
CA ILE A 128 -19.86 3.84 -3.51
C ILE A 128 -20.92 4.44 -4.43
N LYS A 129 -20.57 4.59 -5.70
CA LYS A 129 -21.47 5.03 -6.75
C LYS A 129 -21.70 3.89 -7.72
N VAL A 130 -22.95 3.45 -7.86
CA VAL A 130 -23.35 2.38 -8.74
C VAL A 130 -24.26 2.93 -9.82
N PHE A 131 -23.91 2.72 -11.08
CA PHE A 131 -24.74 3.07 -12.19
C PHE A 131 -25.82 2.02 -12.40
N TRP A 132 -27.05 2.47 -12.58
CA TRP A 132 -28.11 1.60 -13.04
C TRP A 132 -28.60 2.09 -14.41
N SER A 133 -28.71 1.21 -15.38
CA SER A 133 -29.35 1.52 -16.65
C SER A 133 -30.70 0.84 -16.67
N GLN A 134 -31.78 1.61 -16.80
CA GLN A 134 -33.04 1.04 -17.25
C GLN A 134 -32.83 0.60 -18.71
N HIS A 135 -32.83 -0.70 -18.94
CA HIS A 135 -33.06 -1.19 -20.30
C HIS A 135 -34.51 -0.88 -20.63
N GLU A 136 -34.73 0.10 -21.53
CA GLU A 136 -35.97 0.25 -22.26
C GLU A 136 -36.20 -0.94 -23.16
#